data_c48899cb6ad1b23e85261b7589c511c3
#
_entry.id   c48899cb6ad1b23e85261b7589c511c3
#
_cell.length_a   1.000
_cell.length_b   1.000
_cell.length_c   1.000
_cell.angle_alpha   90.00
_cell.angle_beta   90.00
_cell.angle_gamma   90.00
#
_symmetry.space_group_name_H-M   'P 1'
#
loop_
_entity.id
_entity.type
_entity.pdbx_description
1 polymer ?
#
loop_
_entity_poly.entity_id
_entity_poly.type
_entity_poly.pdbx_seq_one_letter_code
_entity_poly.pdbx_strand_id
1 'polypeptide(L)'
;MQSSSAAIETRELTKQFGKFTAVDHVNFEVGKGELFGLLGPNGAGKTTLIRMLTTLLTPTSGAAFVAGHNVIAAPKKVRESIGVVPQALTSDLELTAWQNLDIYGEFYGLGRAARHARAQHLLEMVGLRERAHDMVATYSGGMRRRLEIARGLIQSPQVLFLDEPTIGLDPQARRAVWDLLEQLRTESDLTISLTTHYMDEAEKLCDRIAIIDGGKIVAMGTTQELKAMVKGSDRLRLEIAGDAQRAVAALRDQPYVQEITQDSDSALVISTADGAHAMPKVIERLESVDAKINSMSIERISLEDVFIRFTGRRLREEGGGPAAPIRDPLFAASQQRRF
;
A
#
# COMPACT_ATOMS: atom_id res chain seq x y z
N MET A 1 -22.09 -20.93 -14.85
CA MET A 1 -21.45 -19.76 -14.26
C MET A 1 -20.26 -20.28 -13.48
N GLN A 2 -19.05 -20.10 -13.98
CA GLN A 2 -17.84 -20.49 -13.27
C GLN A 2 -17.76 -19.64 -11.99
N SER A 3 -17.68 -20.29 -10.84
CA SER A 3 -17.40 -19.64 -9.55
C SER A 3 -16.02 -19.00 -9.67
N SER A 4 -15.96 -17.67 -9.74
CA SER A 4 -14.71 -16.92 -9.65
C SER A 4 -14.02 -17.29 -8.33
N SER A 5 -12.77 -17.71 -8.39
CA SER A 5 -11.96 -17.99 -7.20
C SER A 5 -11.56 -16.70 -6.47
N ALA A 6 -11.90 -15.53 -7.05
CA ALA A 6 -11.58 -14.22 -6.52
C ALA A 6 -12.49 -13.85 -5.32
N ALA A 7 -11.87 -13.28 -4.28
CA ALA A 7 -12.58 -12.70 -3.15
C ALA A 7 -13.18 -11.32 -3.49
N ILE A 8 -12.49 -10.56 -4.35
CA ILE A 8 -12.98 -9.27 -4.88
C ILE A 8 -12.74 -9.29 -6.40
N GLU A 9 -13.72 -8.83 -7.17
CA GLU A 9 -13.60 -8.67 -8.62
C GLU A 9 -14.31 -7.39 -9.06
N THR A 10 -13.68 -6.61 -9.95
CA THR A 10 -14.27 -5.43 -10.57
C THR A 10 -14.17 -5.52 -12.09
N ARG A 11 -15.23 -5.09 -12.77
CA ARG A 11 -15.34 -5.09 -14.24
C ARG A 11 -15.84 -3.73 -14.69
N GLU A 12 -14.98 -2.95 -15.35
CA GLU A 12 -15.28 -1.61 -15.87
C GLU A 12 -15.95 -0.71 -14.81
N LEU A 13 -15.55 -0.88 -13.54
CA LEU A 13 -16.21 -0.23 -12.42
C LEU A 13 -15.97 1.28 -12.48
N THR A 14 -17.05 2.06 -12.53
CA THR A 14 -17.00 3.50 -12.71
C THR A 14 -17.88 4.23 -11.71
N LYS A 15 -17.38 5.35 -11.18
CA LYS A 15 -18.16 6.29 -10.37
C LYS A 15 -17.97 7.71 -10.80
N GLN A 16 -19.07 8.34 -11.16
CA GLN A 16 -19.15 9.76 -11.52
C GLN A 16 -19.98 10.55 -10.51
N PHE A 17 -19.54 11.75 -10.21
CA PHE A 17 -20.26 12.76 -9.43
C PHE A 17 -20.44 13.99 -10.32
N GLY A 18 -21.61 14.12 -10.93
CA GLY A 18 -21.82 15.14 -11.96
C GLY A 18 -20.83 14.98 -13.13
N LYS A 19 -19.97 15.97 -13.35
CA LYS A 19 -18.94 15.95 -14.39
C LYS A 19 -17.61 15.32 -13.92
N PHE A 20 -17.45 15.06 -12.62
CA PHE A 20 -16.22 14.52 -12.07
C PHE A 20 -16.27 13.00 -12.00
N THR A 21 -15.30 12.33 -12.63
CA THR A 21 -15.14 10.87 -12.57
C THR A 21 -14.13 10.55 -11.47
N ALA A 22 -14.61 9.99 -10.36
CA ALA A 22 -13.78 9.64 -9.22
C ALA A 22 -13.14 8.26 -9.33
N VAL A 23 -13.80 7.33 -10.05
CA VAL A 23 -13.29 5.99 -10.40
C VAL A 23 -13.67 5.76 -11.85
N ASP A 24 -12.72 5.39 -12.69
CA ASP A 24 -12.84 5.37 -14.13
C ASP A 24 -12.40 4.00 -14.71
N HIS A 25 -13.39 3.16 -15.06
CA HIS A 25 -13.24 1.84 -15.72
C HIS A 25 -12.22 0.92 -15.01
N VAL A 26 -12.33 0.83 -13.68
CA VAL A 26 -11.39 0.05 -12.86
C VAL A 26 -11.67 -1.44 -12.98
N ASN A 27 -10.62 -2.20 -13.32
CA ASN A 27 -10.62 -3.65 -13.48
C ASN A 27 -9.51 -4.27 -12.61
N PHE A 28 -9.86 -5.13 -11.67
CA PHE A 28 -8.91 -5.95 -10.92
C PHE A 28 -9.61 -7.12 -10.22
N GLU A 29 -8.79 -8.08 -9.82
CA GLU A 29 -9.21 -9.23 -9.01
C GLU A 29 -8.27 -9.39 -7.81
N VAL A 30 -8.83 -9.77 -6.66
CA VAL A 30 -8.09 -10.13 -5.44
C VAL A 30 -8.39 -11.58 -5.11
N GLY A 31 -7.35 -12.37 -4.92
CA GLY A 31 -7.45 -13.78 -4.53
C GLY A 31 -7.98 -13.96 -3.10
N LYS A 32 -8.45 -15.16 -2.77
CA LYS A 32 -8.79 -15.51 -1.39
C LYS A 32 -7.52 -15.60 -0.54
N GLY A 33 -7.56 -15.08 0.67
CA GLY A 33 -6.42 -15.04 1.60
C GLY A 33 -5.32 -14.05 1.21
N GLU A 34 -5.51 -13.28 0.12
CA GLU A 34 -4.56 -12.27 -0.34
C GLU A 34 -4.64 -10.99 0.51
N LEU A 35 -3.50 -10.40 0.85
CA LEU A 35 -3.42 -9.03 1.36
C LEU A 35 -3.12 -8.09 0.19
N PHE A 36 -4.15 -7.40 -0.27
CA PHE A 36 -4.11 -6.52 -1.44
C PHE A 36 -4.06 -5.05 -1.05
N GLY A 37 -3.10 -4.32 -1.60
CA GLY A 37 -2.90 -2.90 -1.36
C GLY A 37 -3.41 -2.02 -2.50
N LEU A 38 -4.19 -0.99 -2.17
CA LEU A 38 -4.56 0.08 -3.11
C LEU A 38 -3.75 1.33 -2.75
N LEU A 39 -2.65 1.56 -3.46
CA LEU A 39 -1.69 2.64 -3.23
C LEU A 39 -2.01 3.85 -4.12
N GLY A 40 -2.08 5.04 -3.54
CA GLY A 40 -2.26 6.26 -4.32
C GLY A 40 -2.40 7.52 -3.45
N PRO A 41 -2.31 8.71 -4.05
CA PRO A 41 -2.42 9.98 -3.32
C PRO A 41 -3.84 10.23 -2.80
N ASN A 42 -3.96 11.24 -1.96
CA ASN A 42 -5.27 11.75 -1.54
C ASN A 42 -6.05 12.25 -2.76
N GLY A 43 -7.32 11.87 -2.86
CA GLY A 43 -8.16 12.19 -4.02
C GLY A 43 -7.99 11.28 -5.24
N ALA A 44 -7.16 10.23 -5.20
CA ALA A 44 -6.98 9.29 -6.31
C ALA A 44 -8.20 8.38 -6.58
N GLY A 45 -9.18 8.34 -5.67
CA GLY A 45 -10.38 7.49 -5.81
C GLY A 45 -10.42 6.29 -4.85
N LYS A 46 -9.42 6.06 -4.01
CA LYS A 46 -9.30 4.91 -3.08
C LYS A 46 -10.55 4.71 -2.21
N THR A 47 -10.90 5.71 -1.41
CA THR A 47 -12.07 5.65 -0.51
C THR A 47 -13.39 5.51 -1.30
N THR A 48 -13.50 6.13 -2.50
CA THR A 48 -14.66 5.97 -3.37
C THR A 48 -14.79 4.53 -3.84
N LEU A 49 -13.69 3.91 -4.24
CA LEU A 49 -13.65 2.51 -4.66
C LEU A 49 -14.04 1.57 -3.51
N ILE A 50 -13.45 1.74 -2.32
CA ILE A 50 -13.85 0.96 -1.12
C ILE A 50 -15.34 1.13 -0.82
N ARG A 51 -15.88 2.36 -0.85
CA ARG A 51 -17.31 2.58 -0.60
C ARG A 51 -18.22 1.88 -1.59
N MET A 52 -17.81 1.73 -2.86
CA MET A 52 -18.56 0.93 -3.84
C MET A 52 -18.49 -0.56 -3.52
N LEU A 53 -17.32 -1.09 -3.21
CA LEU A 53 -17.11 -2.49 -2.87
C LEU A 53 -17.83 -2.90 -1.57
N THR A 54 -17.91 -1.99 -0.61
CA THR A 54 -18.60 -2.19 0.67
C THR A 54 -20.10 -1.85 0.63
N THR A 55 -20.65 -1.59 -0.55
CA THR A 55 -22.08 -1.26 -0.78
C THR A 55 -22.56 0.06 -0.16
N LEU A 56 -21.64 0.92 0.31
CA LEU A 56 -21.97 2.25 0.85
C LEU A 56 -22.23 3.28 -0.27
N LEU A 57 -21.80 2.98 -1.49
CA LEU A 57 -21.95 3.85 -2.64
C LEU A 57 -22.29 3.01 -3.88
N THR A 58 -23.36 3.36 -4.58
CA THR A 58 -23.72 2.68 -5.83
C THR A 58 -22.82 3.12 -6.97
N PRO A 59 -22.21 2.19 -7.73
CA PRO A 59 -21.50 2.50 -8.97
C PRO A 59 -22.38 3.23 -10.00
N THR A 60 -21.78 4.03 -10.86
CA THR A 60 -22.48 4.66 -11.98
C THR A 60 -22.61 3.66 -13.13
N SER A 61 -21.57 2.85 -13.38
CA SER A 61 -21.55 1.77 -14.37
C SER A 61 -20.53 0.70 -14.00
N GLY A 62 -20.51 -0.40 -14.77
CA GLY A 62 -19.68 -1.54 -14.50
C GLY A 62 -20.27 -2.48 -13.45
N ALA A 63 -19.46 -3.43 -12.98
CA ALA A 63 -19.87 -4.40 -11.98
C ALA A 63 -18.76 -4.65 -10.95
N ALA A 64 -19.15 -4.98 -9.72
CA ALA A 64 -18.23 -5.46 -8.70
C ALA A 64 -18.83 -6.63 -7.93
N PHE A 65 -17.97 -7.55 -7.54
CA PHE A 65 -18.31 -8.73 -6.75
C PHE A 65 -17.40 -8.81 -5.54
N VAL A 66 -17.95 -9.10 -4.38
CA VAL A 66 -17.23 -9.31 -3.13
C VAL A 66 -17.75 -10.59 -2.49
N ALA A 67 -16.85 -11.48 -2.10
CA ALA A 67 -17.18 -12.83 -1.62
C ALA A 67 -18.16 -13.58 -2.55
N GLY A 68 -18.01 -13.40 -3.87
CA GLY A 68 -18.87 -13.99 -4.89
C GLY A 68 -20.24 -13.31 -5.07
N HIS A 69 -20.53 -12.22 -4.34
CA HIS A 69 -21.81 -11.51 -4.39
C HIS A 69 -21.70 -10.18 -5.11
N ASN A 70 -22.61 -9.90 -6.04
CA ASN A 70 -22.66 -8.61 -6.73
C ASN A 70 -23.08 -7.50 -5.75
N VAL A 71 -22.31 -6.40 -5.71
CA VAL A 71 -22.51 -5.30 -4.75
C VAL A 71 -23.82 -4.54 -4.93
N ILE A 72 -24.44 -4.59 -6.12
CA ILE A 72 -25.72 -3.94 -6.41
C ILE A 72 -26.89 -4.92 -6.23
N ALA A 73 -26.77 -6.14 -6.79
CA ALA A 73 -27.87 -7.10 -6.80
C ALA A 73 -28.04 -7.83 -5.45
N ALA A 74 -26.98 -7.99 -4.65
CA ALA A 74 -27.01 -8.71 -3.40
C ALA A 74 -26.26 -7.97 -2.25
N PRO A 75 -26.56 -6.68 -2.01
CA PRO A 75 -25.79 -5.86 -1.06
C PRO A 75 -25.85 -6.39 0.38
N LYS A 76 -26.94 -7.03 0.77
CA LYS A 76 -27.06 -7.64 2.11
C LYS A 76 -26.06 -8.78 2.29
N LYS A 77 -25.93 -9.67 1.30
CA LYS A 77 -24.98 -10.79 1.35
C LYS A 77 -23.54 -10.31 1.35
N VAL A 78 -23.25 -9.23 0.61
CA VAL A 78 -21.92 -8.59 0.67
C VAL A 78 -21.63 -8.11 2.09
N ARG A 79 -22.53 -7.32 2.70
CA ARG A 79 -22.35 -6.81 4.07
C ARG A 79 -22.24 -7.90 5.14
N GLU A 80 -22.89 -9.04 4.95
CA GLU A 80 -22.76 -10.22 5.82
C GLU A 80 -21.39 -10.93 5.69
N SER A 81 -20.67 -10.70 4.57
CA SER A 81 -19.39 -11.36 4.26
C SER A 81 -18.17 -10.47 4.49
N ILE A 82 -18.36 -9.19 4.81
CA ILE A 82 -17.25 -8.22 4.91
C ILE A 82 -17.12 -7.60 6.29
N GLY A 83 -15.90 -7.26 6.67
CA GLY A 83 -15.60 -6.30 7.74
C GLY A 83 -15.10 -4.99 7.13
N VAL A 84 -15.40 -3.87 7.75
CA VAL A 84 -14.95 -2.56 7.28
C VAL A 84 -14.35 -1.77 8.45
N VAL A 85 -13.13 -1.29 8.26
CA VAL A 85 -12.43 -0.39 9.19
C VAL A 85 -12.22 0.93 8.47
N PRO A 86 -13.03 1.95 8.77
CA PRO A 86 -12.94 3.25 8.10
C PRO A 86 -11.68 4.00 8.55
N GLN A 87 -11.31 5.02 7.79
CA GLN A 87 -10.20 5.91 8.13
C GLN A 87 -10.42 6.61 9.48
N ALA A 88 -11.64 7.14 9.70
CA ALA A 88 -12.02 7.74 10.97
C ALA A 88 -12.24 6.67 12.04
N LEU A 89 -11.83 6.96 13.27
CA LEU A 89 -12.13 6.14 14.43
C LEU A 89 -13.62 6.30 14.78
N THR A 90 -14.33 5.19 14.90
CA THR A 90 -15.79 5.15 15.10
C THR A 90 -16.21 4.44 16.37
N SER A 91 -15.24 3.95 17.17
CA SER A 91 -15.50 3.39 18.49
C SER A 91 -16.03 4.47 19.44
N ASP A 92 -17.03 4.09 20.22
CA ASP A 92 -17.62 4.98 21.23
C ASP A 92 -16.63 5.16 22.39
N LEU A 93 -16.28 6.42 22.66
CA LEU A 93 -15.30 6.80 23.68
C LEU A 93 -15.82 6.68 25.10
N GLU A 94 -17.16 6.76 25.28
CA GLU A 94 -17.84 6.65 26.56
C GLU A 94 -18.12 5.20 26.97
N LEU A 95 -17.78 4.25 26.11
CA LEU A 95 -17.89 2.83 26.35
C LEU A 95 -16.53 2.19 26.57
N THR A 96 -16.51 1.05 27.22
CA THR A 96 -15.31 0.20 27.30
C THR A 96 -15.06 -0.51 25.96
N ALA A 97 -13.85 -1.04 25.74
CA ALA A 97 -13.57 -1.84 24.54
C ALA A 97 -14.45 -3.08 24.47
N TRP A 98 -14.70 -3.74 25.62
CA TRP A 98 -15.65 -4.86 25.71
C TRP A 98 -17.04 -4.46 25.25
N GLN A 99 -17.59 -3.36 25.78
CA GLN A 99 -18.93 -2.89 25.41
C GLN A 99 -19.02 -2.51 23.93
N ASN A 100 -17.99 -1.88 23.36
CA ASN A 100 -17.93 -1.60 21.94
C ASN A 100 -18.05 -2.87 21.09
N LEU A 101 -17.36 -3.96 21.45
CA LEU A 101 -17.42 -5.22 20.72
C LEU A 101 -18.76 -5.96 20.98
N ASP A 102 -19.28 -5.95 22.20
CA ASP A 102 -20.53 -6.61 22.54
C ASP A 102 -21.71 -6.00 21.76
N ILE A 103 -21.83 -4.66 21.76
CA ILE A 103 -22.87 -3.93 21.01
C ILE A 103 -22.71 -4.20 19.49
N TYR A 104 -21.49 -4.18 18.96
CA TYR A 104 -21.28 -4.50 17.55
C TYR A 104 -21.68 -5.91 17.19
N GLY A 105 -21.36 -6.89 18.04
CA GLY A 105 -21.78 -8.27 17.87
C GLY A 105 -23.30 -8.41 17.89
N GLU A 106 -23.98 -7.61 18.72
CA GLU A 106 -25.45 -7.58 18.77
C GLU A 106 -26.05 -7.01 17.48
N PHE A 107 -25.50 -5.92 16.92
CA PHE A 107 -25.95 -5.37 15.64
C PHE A 107 -25.83 -6.38 14.49
N TYR A 108 -24.86 -7.28 14.53
CA TYR A 108 -24.74 -8.39 13.58
C TYR A 108 -25.55 -9.63 13.95
N GLY A 109 -26.38 -9.57 15.00
CA GLY A 109 -27.28 -10.65 15.41
C GLY A 109 -26.60 -11.82 16.10
N LEU A 110 -25.37 -11.65 16.61
CA LEU A 110 -24.71 -12.70 17.37
C LEU A 110 -25.41 -12.91 18.71
N GLY A 111 -25.74 -14.16 19.04
CA GLY A 111 -26.28 -14.51 20.35
C GLY A 111 -25.27 -14.20 21.46
N ARG A 112 -25.78 -13.90 22.69
CA ARG A 112 -24.96 -13.40 23.82
C ARG A 112 -23.71 -14.24 24.10
N ALA A 113 -23.82 -15.56 24.15
CA ALA A 113 -22.67 -16.44 24.44
C ALA A 113 -21.62 -16.35 23.32
N ALA A 114 -22.04 -16.36 22.04
CA ALA A 114 -21.15 -16.29 20.88
C ALA A 114 -20.43 -14.93 20.82
N ARG A 115 -21.15 -13.81 21.01
CA ARG A 115 -20.54 -12.48 20.97
C ARG A 115 -19.55 -12.25 22.12
N HIS A 116 -19.85 -12.76 23.33
CA HIS A 116 -18.92 -12.68 24.47
C HIS A 116 -17.64 -13.48 24.20
N ALA A 117 -17.75 -14.73 23.73
CA ALA A 117 -16.58 -15.53 23.38
C ALA A 117 -15.76 -14.86 22.24
N ARG A 118 -16.46 -14.32 21.24
CA ARG A 118 -15.81 -13.63 20.12
C ARG A 118 -15.12 -12.34 20.57
N ALA A 119 -15.76 -11.52 21.40
CA ALA A 119 -15.17 -10.29 21.94
C ALA A 119 -13.92 -10.59 22.75
N GLN A 120 -13.94 -11.60 23.63
CA GLN A 120 -12.78 -12.03 24.40
C GLN A 120 -11.61 -12.43 23.49
N HIS A 121 -11.87 -13.29 22.51
CA HIS A 121 -10.85 -13.73 21.54
C HIS A 121 -10.26 -12.55 20.75
N LEU A 122 -11.10 -11.64 20.26
CA LEU A 122 -10.63 -10.48 19.50
C LEU A 122 -9.81 -9.52 20.34
N LEU A 123 -10.23 -9.25 21.60
CA LEU A 123 -9.46 -8.40 22.51
C LEU A 123 -8.08 -9.00 22.85
N GLU A 124 -7.99 -10.32 22.95
CA GLU A 124 -6.73 -11.03 23.12
C GLU A 124 -5.84 -10.89 21.87
N MET A 125 -6.40 -11.17 20.70
CA MET A 125 -5.72 -11.06 19.40
C MET A 125 -5.14 -9.67 19.15
N VAL A 126 -5.90 -8.60 19.45
CA VAL A 126 -5.43 -7.23 19.26
C VAL A 126 -4.61 -6.69 20.44
N GLY A 127 -4.28 -7.52 21.44
CA GLY A 127 -3.47 -7.15 22.62
C GLY A 127 -4.14 -6.10 23.51
N LEU A 128 -5.46 -6.17 23.67
CA LEU A 128 -6.26 -5.24 24.51
C LEU A 128 -6.99 -5.96 25.66
N ARG A 129 -6.68 -7.23 25.93
CA ARG A 129 -7.36 -8.05 26.95
C ARG A 129 -7.32 -7.41 28.34
N GLU A 130 -6.14 -6.97 28.78
CA GLU A 130 -5.95 -6.38 30.12
C GLU A 130 -6.65 -5.02 30.27
N ARG A 131 -6.91 -4.35 29.15
CA ARG A 131 -7.58 -3.05 29.09
C ARG A 131 -9.04 -3.16 28.63
N ALA A 132 -9.59 -4.37 28.53
CA ALA A 132 -10.92 -4.66 27.95
C ALA A 132 -12.04 -3.85 28.62
N HIS A 133 -11.93 -3.60 29.90
CA HIS A 133 -12.93 -2.90 30.72
C HIS A 133 -12.61 -1.42 30.98
N ASP A 134 -11.53 -0.90 30.38
CA ASP A 134 -11.22 0.51 30.44
C ASP A 134 -12.01 1.28 29.38
N MET A 135 -12.36 2.52 29.72
CA MET A 135 -13.04 3.45 28.77
C MET A 135 -12.15 3.71 27.55
N VAL A 136 -12.72 3.63 26.36
CA VAL A 136 -11.98 3.87 25.11
C VAL A 136 -11.43 5.30 25.04
N ALA A 137 -12.04 6.25 25.74
CA ALA A 137 -11.50 7.61 25.90
C ALA A 137 -10.06 7.64 26.43
N THR A 138 -9.65 6.63 27.23
CA THR A 138 -8.29 6.52 27.81
C THR A 138 -7.27 5.83 26.91
N TYR A 139 -7.68 5.36 25.72
CA TYR A 139 -6.83 4.63 24.81
C TYR A 139 -5.95 5.57 23.97
N SER A 140 -4.71 5.12 23.70
CA SER A 140 -3.88 5.76 22.68
C SER A 140 -4.48 5.60 21.28
N GLY A 141 -4.02 6.40 20.29
CA GLY A 141 -4.45 6.27 18.90
C GLY A 141 -4.25 4.85 18.35
N GLY A 142 -3.10 4.23 18.62
CA GLY A 142 -2.82 2.85 18.21
C GLY A 142 -3.73 1.82 18.89
N MET A 143 -4.07 1.98 20.16
CA MET A 143 -5.02 1.11 20.86
C MET A 143 -6.43 1.24 20.26
N ARG A 144 -6.89 2.46 19.98
CA ARG A 144 -8.18 2.70 19.31
C ARG A 144 -8.21 2.07 17.92
N ARG A 145 -7.13 2.19 17.15
CA ARG A 145 -7.04 1.60 15.80
C ARG A 145 -7.13 0.08 15.85
N ARG A 146 -6.43 -0.57 16.79
CA ARG A 146 -6.52 -2.00 17.00
C ARG A 146 -7.94 -2.46 17.42
N LEU A 147 -8.62 -1.66 18.24
CA LEU A 147 -10.03 -1.90 18.58
C LEU A 147 -10.95 -1.79 17.34
N GLU A 148 -10.74 -0.80 16.45
CA GLU A 148 -11.50 -0.69 15.19
C GLU A 148 -11.31 -1.96 14.32
N ILE A 149 -10.08 -2.49 14.24
CA ILE A 149 -9.81 -3.75 13.52
C ILE A 149 -10.58 -4.90 14.17
N ALA A 150 -10.55 -5.03 15.51
CA ALA A 150 -11.31 -6.04 16.23
C ALA A 150 -12.82 -5.92 15.95
N ARG A 151 -13.37 -4.70 15.90
CA ARG A 151 -14.79 -4.45 15.55
C ARG A 151 -15.09 -4.92 14.11
N GLY A 152 -14.20 -4.64 13.15
CA GLY A 152 -14.34 -5.14 11.79
C GLY A 152 -14.32 -6.66 11.66
N LEU A 153 -13.72 -7.36 12.62
CA LEU A 153 -13.61 -8.82 12.65
C LEU A 153 -14.74 -9.52 13.42
N ILE A 154 -15.66 -8.79 14.08
CA ILE A 154 -16.61 -9.36 15.03
C ILE A 154 -17.52 -10.43 14.41
N GLN A 155 -17.94 -10.25 13.17
CA GLN A 155 -18.81 -11.17 12.44
C GLN A 155 -18.08 -12.29 11.68
N SER A 156 -16.73 -12.43 11.86
CA SER A 156 -15.90 -13.38 11.12
C SER A 156 -16.00 -13.22 9.59
N PRO A 157 -15.64 -12.04 9.06
CA PRO A 157 -15.80 -11.75 7.64
C PRO A 157 -14.88 -12.60 6.77
N GLN A 158 -15.25 -12.79 5.49
CA GLN A 158 -14.38 -13.38 4.47
C GLN A 158 -13.41 -12.33 3.88
N VAL A 159 -13.82 -11.06 3.86
CA VAL A 159 -13.02 -9.95 3.33
C VAL A 159 -13.03 -8.79 4.34
N LEU A 160 -11.85 -8.31 4.71
CA LEU A 160 -11.66 -7.13 5.57
C LEU A 160 -11.17 -5.96 4.73
N PHE A 161 -11.94 -4.89 4.71
CA PHE A 161 -11.55 -3.62 4.08
C PHE A 161 -10.99 -2.66 5.14
N LEU A 162 -9.81 -2.10 4.89
CA LEU A 162 -9.12 -1.15 5.75
C LEU A 162 -8.86 0.13 4.96
N ASP A 163 -9.50 1.24 5.36
CA ASP A 163 -9.26 2.53 4.70
C ASP A 163 -8.20 3.31 5.50
N GLU A 164 -6.98 3.39 4.96
CA GLU A 164 -5.80 4.04 5.53
C GLU A 164 -5.54 3.65 7.01
N PRO A 165 -5.25 2.36 7.30
CA PRO A 165 -5.26 1.82 8.66
C PRO A 165 -4.24 2.42 9.62
N THR A 166 -3.19 3.06 9.14
CA THR A 166 -2.11 3.58 9.99
C THR A 166 -1.94 5.09 9.93
N ILE A 167 -2.88 5.79 9.27
CA ILE A 167 -2.82 7.24 9.18
C ILE A 167 -2.82 7.90 10.56
N GLY A 168 -1.91 8.87 10.78
CA GLY A 168 -1.82 9.61 12.03
C GLY A 168 -1.28 8.83 13.22
N LEU A 169 -0.80 7.59 13.03
CA LEU A 169 -0.15 6.80 14.07
C LEU A 169 1.35 7.11 14.14
N ASP A 170 1.88 7.09 15.34
CA ASP A 170 3.33 7.09 15.55
C ASP A 170 3.98 5.81 14.99
N PRO A 171 5.31 5.78 14.76
CA PRO A 171 5.99 4.63 14.16
C PRO A 171 5.84 3.33 14.94
N GLN A 172 5.74 3.37 16.27
CA GLN A 172 5.58 2.18 17.09
C GLN A 172 4.17 1.61 16.97
N ALA A 173 3.15 2.47 17.05
CA ALA A 173 1.75 2.08 16.87
C ALA A 173 1.49 1.55 15.46
N ARG A 174 2.12 2.16 14.43
CA ARG A 174 2.05 1.69 13.03
C ARG A 174 2.59 0.27 12.90
N ARG A 175 3.77 -0.03 13.45
CA ARG A 175 4.35 -1.39 13.45
C ARG A 175 3.43 -2.39 14.13
N ALA A 176 2.85 -2.05 15.29
CA ALA A 176 1.94 -2.94 15.99
C ALA A 176 0.67 -3.26 15.18
N VAL A 177 0.18 -2.32 14.34
CA VAL A 177 -0.92 -2.59 13.39
C VAL A 177 -0.44 -3.50 12.26
N TRP A 178 0.74 -3.28 11.71
CA TRP A 178 1.31 -4.14 10.67
C TRP A 178 1.48 -5.59 11.15
N ASP A 179 2.06 -5.78 12.33
CA ASP A 179 2.25 -7.10 12.93
C ASP A 179 0.90 -7.82 13.12
N LEU A 180 -0.13 -7.08 13.56
CA LEU A 180 -1.48 -7.60 13.68
C LEU A 180 -2.06 -8.03 12.32
N LEU A 181 -1.88 -7.24 11.25
CA LEU A 181 -2.38 -7.59 9.92
C LEU A 181 -1.64 -8.80 9.32
N GLU A 182 -0.33 -8.92 9.54
CA GLU A 182 0.45 -10.10 9.17
C GLU A 182 -0.01 -11.35 9.94
N GLN A 183 -0.27 -11.23 11.24
CA GLN A 183 -0.81 -12.31 12.04
C GLN A 183 -2.18 -12.77 11.52
N LEU A 184 -3.11 -11.84 11.29
CA LEU A 184 -4.44 -12.13 10.73
C LEU A 184 -4.36 -12.88 9.40
N ARG A 185 -3.43 -12.50 8.53
CA ARG A 185 -3.21 -13.15 7.24
C ARG A 185 -2.70 -14.60 7.39
N THR A 186 -1.78 -14.82 8.33
CA THR A 186 -1.15 -16.15 8.49
C THR A 186 -2.01 -17.15 9.25
N GLU A 187 -2.87 -16.67 10.14
CA GLU A 187 -3.70 -17.52 11.01
C GLU A 187 -5.09 -17.83 10.44
N SER A 188 -5.49 -17.17 9.34
CA SER A 188 -6.82 -17.34 8.76
C SER A 188 -6.84 -17.18 7.24
N ASP A 189 -7.86 -17.73 6.57
CA ASP A 189 -8.12 -17.52 5.13
C ASP A 189 -8.74 -16.14 4.85
N LEU A 190 -8.51 -15.15 5.73
CA LEU A 190 -9.05 -13.81 5.60
C LEU A 190 -8.40 -13.07 4.45
N THR A 191 -9.20 -12.63 3.49
CA THR A 191 -8.74 -11.70 2.47
C THR A 191 -8.75 -10.29 3.03
N ILE A 192 -7.65 -9.55 2.86
CA ILE A 192 -7.52 -8.17 3.35
C ILE A 192 -7.31 -7.24 2.16
N SER A 193 -8.13 -6.20 2.06
CA SER A 193 -7.91 -5.11 1.11
C SER A 193 -7.69 -3.81 1.87
N LEU A 194 -6.50 -3.23 1.76
CA LEU A 194 -6.19 -1.96 2.40
C LEU A 194 -5.94 -0.84 1.39
N THR A 195 -6.31 0.38 1.76
CA THR A 195 -5.84 1.57 1.06
C THR A 195 -4.73 2.22 1.85
N THR A 196 -3.78 2.79 1.14
CA THR A 196 -2.70 3.56 1.77
C THR A 196 -2.12 4.58 0.78
N HIS A 197 -1.47 5.59 1.32
CA HIS A 197 -0.57 6.47 0.59
C HIS A 197 0.89 6.28 1.06
N TYR A 198 1.13 5.38 2.03
CA TYR A 198 2.46 5.02 2.51
C TYR A 198 3.01 3.85 1.71
N MET A 199 4.13 4.06 1.03
CA MET A 199 4.75 3.05 0.17
C MET A 199 5.40 1.93 0.99
N ASP A 200 6.00 2.27 2.12
CA ASP A 200 6.57 1.33 3.08
C ASP A 200 5.54 0.36 3.65
N GLU A 201 4.31 0.84 3.91
CA GLU A 201 3.19 0.01 4.32
C GLU A 201 2.78 -0.98 3.22
N ALA A 202 2.59 -0.47 1.99
CA ALA A 202 2.23 -1.30 0.85
C ALA A 202 3.31 -2.36 0.55
N GLU A 203 4.59 -1.95 0.57
CA GLU A 203 5.72 -2.83 0.29
C GLU A 203 5.91 -3.92 1.36
N LYS A 204 5.67 -3.56 2.63
CA LYS A 204 5.84 -4.47 3.77
C LYS A 204 4.72 -5.50 3.87
N LEU A 205 3.47 -5.10 3.64
CA LEU A 205 2.30 -5.92 3.96
C LEU A 205 1.70 -6.63 2.77
N CYS A 206 1.68 -6.00 1.59
CA CYS A 206 0.83 -6.46 0.50
C CYS A 206 1.50 -7.51 -0.37
N ASP A 207 0.77 -8.57 -0.69
CA ASP A 207 1.17 -9.58 -1.68
C ASP A 207 1.18 -8.97 -3.09
N ARG A 208 0.12 -8.20 -3.41
CA ARG A 208 0.00 -7.42 -4.64
C ARG A 208 -0.51 -6.02 -4.34
N ILE A 209 -0.10 -5.08 -5.18
CA ILE A 209 -0.41 -3.66 -5.04
C ILE A 209 -1.00 -3.18 -6.37
N ALA A 210 -2.14 -2.48 -6.30
CA ALA A 210 -2.62 -1.66 -7.40
C ALA A 210 -2.31 -0.19 -7.11
N ILE A 211 -1.62 0.45 -8.03
CA ILE A 211 -1.36 1.90 -8.00
C ILE A 211 -2.52 2.60 -8.68
N ILE A 212 -3.22 3.46 -7.93
CA ILE A 212 -4.35 4.24 -8.44
C ILE A 212 -3.99 5.72 -8.50
N ASP A 213 -4.25 6.37 -9.64
CA ASP A 213 -4.13 7.81 -9.80
C ASP A 213 -5.22 8.33 -10.74
N GLY A 214 -5.83 9.49 -10.40
CA GLY A 214 -6.90 10.09 -11.18
C GLY A 214 -8.09 9.16 -11.46
N GLY A 215 -8.42 8.27 -10.51
CA GLY A 215 -9.50 7.31 -10.61
C GLY A 215 -9.19 6.04 -11.43
N LYS A 216 -7.97 5.87 -11.93
CA LYS A 216 -7.55 4.72 -12.76
C LYS A 216 -6.46 3.90 -12.08
N ILE A 217 -6.48 2.58 -12.27
CA ILE A 217 -5.33 1.73 -11.95
C ILE A 217 -4.28 1.94 -13.06
N VAL A 218 -3.12 2.48 -12.67
CA VAL A 218 -2.02 2.79 -13.60
C VAL A 218 -0.96 1.70 -13.66
N ALA A 219 -0.84 0.90 -12.59
CA ALA A 219 0.01 -0.29 -12.52
C ALA A 219 -0.53 -1.25 -11.46
N MET A 220 -0.31 -2.56 -11.61
CA MET A 220 -0.68 -3.58 -10.62
C MET A 220 0.25 -4.78 -10.74
N GLY A 221 0.61 -5.35 -9.59
CA GLY A 221 1.47 -6.53 -9.48
C GLY A 221 2.04 -6.71 -8.09
N THR A 222 2.89 -7.69 -7.90
CA THR A 222 3.74 -7.80 -6.71
C THR A 222 4.73 -6.64 -6.66
N THR A 223 5.29 -6.35 -5.50
CA THR A 223 6.34 -5.33 -5.36
C THR A 223 7.50 -5.53 -6.35
N GLN A 224 7.89 -6.80 -6.57
CA GLN A 224 8.97 -7.14 -7.51
C GLN A 224 8.56 -6.86 -8.97
N GLU A 225 7.36 -7.27 -9.38
CA GLU A 225 6.84 -7.00 -10.74
C GLU A 225 6.71 -5.50 -10.99
N LEU A 226 6.19 -4.74 -10.03
CA LEU A 226 6.06 -3.28 -10.15
C LEU A 226 7.43 -2.61 -10.30
N LYS A 227 8.41 -3.00 -9.49
CA LYS A 227 9.80 -2.50 -9.61
C LYS A 227 10.43 -2.87 -10.96
N ALA A 228 10.15 -4.06 -11.48
CA ALA A 228 10.65 -4.49 -12.79
C ALA A 228 10.02 -3.72 -13.98
N MET A 229 8.81 -3.15 -13.82
CA MET A 229 8.17 -2.30 -14.86
C MET A 229 8.91 -0.97 -15.07
N VAL A 230 9.64 -0.52 -14.06
CA VAL A 230 10.47 0.68 -14.18
C VAL A 230 11.79 0.26 -14.80
N LYS A 231 12.00 0.62 -16.08
CA LYS A 231 13.32 0.49 -16.70
C LYS A 231 14.28 1.41 -15.95
N GLY A 232 14.87 0.92 -14.93
CA GLY A 232 15.84 1.61 -14.11
C GLY A 232 16.66 0.53 -13.44
N SER A 233 17.91 0.79 -13.39
CA SER A 233 18.93 -0.02 -12.79
C SER A 233 19.00 0.33 -11.32
N ASP A 234 19.40 -0.60 -10.50
CA ASP A 234 19.89 -0.24 -9.17
C ASP A 234 20.93 0.88 -9.34
N ARG A 235 20.92 1.85 -8.43
CA ARG A 235 21.87 2.97 -8.44
C ARG A 235 22.92 2.72 -7.38
N LEU A 236 24.17 2.64 -7.80
CA LEU A 236 25.30 2.67 -6.88
C LEU A 236 25.71 4.12 -6.71
N ARG A 237 25.50 4.67 -5.52
CA ARG A 237 26.02 6.00 -5.16
C ARG A 237 27.40 5.84 -4.54
N LEU A 238 28.37 6.53 -5.10
CA LEU A 238 29.77 6.50 -4.65
C LEU A 238 30.23 7.91 -4.30
N GLU A 239 30.97 8.01 -3.21
CA GLU A 239 31.79 9.17 -2.90
C GLU A 239 33.27 8.81 -3.11
N ILE A 240 33.95 9.50 -4.02
CA ILE A 240 35.32 9.26 -4.41
C ILE A 240 36.23 10.27 -3.71
N ALA A 241 37.31 9.79 -3.12
CA ALA A 241 38.38 10.69 -2.65
C ALA A 241 39.29 11.08 -3.82
N GLY A 242 39.21 12.32 -4.26
CA GLY A 242 40.06 12.85 -5.34
C GLY A 242 39.30 13.04 -6.65
N ASP A 243 39.96 12.77 -7.78
CA ASP A 243 39.43 13.05 -9.12
C ASP A 243 38.41 12.01 -9.57
N ALA A 244 37.11 12.38 -9.50
CA ALA A 244 36.01 11.55 -9.95
C ALA A 244 36.05 11.27 -11.47
N GLN A 245 36.71 12.08 -12.28
CA GLN A 245 36.82 11.86 -13.73
C GLN A 245 37.60 10.58 -14.04
N ARG A 246 38.63 10.26 -13.23
CA ARG A 246 39.37 9.01 -13.32
C ARG A 246 38.48 7.80 -13.07
N ALA A 247 37.64 7.89 -12.07
CA ALA A 247 36.66 6.85 -11.73
C ALA A 247 35.63 6.67 -12.87
N VAL A 248 35.07 7.76 -13.41
CA VAL A 248 34.16 7.74 -14.56
C VAL A 248 34.83 7.08 -15.77
N ALA A 249 36.07 7.46 -16.13
CA ALA A 249 36.76 6.85 -17.25
C ALA A 249 37.00 5.35 -17.08
N ALA A 250 37.32 4.89 -15.86
CA ALA A 250 37.53 3.48 -15.55
C ALA A 250 36.26 2.63 -15.62
N LEU A 251 35.12 3.22 -15.36
CA LEU A 251 33.83 2.52 -15.23
C LEU A 251 32.96 2.58 -16.48
N ARG A 252 33.14 3.58 -17.35
CA ARG A 252 32.27 3.88 -18.50
C ARG A 252 32.01 2.68 -19.42
N ASP A 253 33.03 1.90 -19.70
CA ASP A 253 32.93 0.79 -20.67
C ASP A 253 32.75 -0.57 -20.01
N GLN A 254 32.38 -0.59 -18.74
CA GLN A 254 32.18 -1.86 -18.03
C GLN A 254 30.80 -2.46 -18.37
N PRO A 255 30.69 -3.78 -18.61
CA PRO A 255 29.45 -4.42 -19.07
C PRO A 255 28.32 -4.40 -18.03
N TYR A 256 28.65 -4.16 -16.75
CA TYR A 256 27.70 -4.01 -15.66
C TYR A 256 27.26 -2.56 -15.40
N VAL A 257 27.78 -1.61 -16.16
CA VAL A 257 27.45 -0.17 -16.07
C VAL A 257 26.54 0.18 -17.24
N GLN A 258 25.36 0.74 -16.93
CA GLN A 258 24.42 1.22 -17.95
C GLN A 258 24.55 2.72 -18.18
N GLU A 259 24.71 3.46 -17.09
CA GLU A 259 24.85 4.92 -17.12
C GLU A 259 25.67 5.38 -15.91
N ILE A 260 26.43 6.46 -16.09
CA ILE A 260 27.14 7.14 -15.00
C ILE A 260 26.72 8.60 -15.02
N THR A 261 26.20 9.08 -13.89
CA THR A 261 25.88 10.48 -13.65
C THR A 261 26.78 11.02 -12.55
N GLN A 262 27.37 12.19 -12.76
CA GLN A 262 28.16 12.87 -11.75
C GLN A 262 27.26 13.90 -11.03
N ASP A 263 27.02 13.68 -9.72
CA ASP A 263 26.21 14.57 -8.89
C ASP A 263 27.00 15.76 -8.36
N SER A 264 28.31 15.58 -8.15
CA SER A 264 29.27 16.61 -7.72
C SER A 264 30.70 16.22 -8.11
N ASP A 265 31.67 17.04 -7.78
CA ASP A 265 33.09 16.78 -8.07
C ASP A 265 33.61 15.47 -7.45
N SER A 266 32.95 14.98 -6.39
CA SER A 266 33.32 13.75 -5.67
C SER A 266 32.26 12.68 -5.67
N ALA A 267 31.01 12.94 -6.10
CA ALA A 267 29.91 12.00 -6.03
C ALA A 267 29.50 11.49 -7.41
N LEU A 268 29.46 10.18 -7.56
CA LEU A 268 29.02 9.46 -8.75
C LEU A 268 27.80 8.60 -8.47
N VAL A 269 26.90 8.53 -9.44
CA VAL A 269 25.78 7.59 -9.44
C VAL A 269 25.92 6.69 -10.67
N ILE A 270 26.05 5.39 -10.43
CA ILE A 270 26.17 4.36 -11.47
C ILE A 270 24.87 3.60 -11.54
N SER A 271 24.23 3.61 -12.69
CA SER A 271 23.06 2.78 -12.98
C SER A 271 23.51 1.39 -13.43
N THR A 272 22.97 0.34 -12.82
CA THR A 272 23.31 -1.07 -13.09
C THR A 272 22.07 -1.96 -13.01
N ALA A 273 22.03 -3.06 -13.75
CA ALA A 273 20.88 -4.00 -13.73
C ALA A 273 20.74 -4.72 -12.37
N ASP A 274 21.85 -4.95 -11.67
CA ASP A 274 21.91 -5.63 -10.36
C ASP A 274 23.04 -5.00 -9.55
N GLY A 275 22.66 -4.13 -8.61
CA GLY A 275 23.62 -3.38 -7.78
C GLY A 275 24.44 -4.27 -6.87
N ALA A 276 23.84 -5.35 -6.34
CA ALA A 276 24.55 -6.27 -5.46
C ALA A 276 25.65 -7.03 -6.19
N HIS A 277 25.40 -7.42 -7.45
CA HIS A 277 26.39 -8.12 -8.29
C HIS A 277 27.44 -7.16 -8.90
N ALA A 278 27.06 -5.92 -9.16
CA ALA A 278 27.95 -4.90 -9.73
C ALA A 278 28.88 -4.29 -8.68
N MET A 279 28.44 -4.13 -7.43
CA MET A 279 29.19 -3.45 -6.36
C MET A 279 30.62 -3.99 -6.16
N PRO A 280 30.87 -5.32 -6.01
CA PRO A 280 32.22 -5.84 -5.86
C PRO A 280 33.11 -5.54 -7.07
N LYS A 281 32.57 -5.60 -8.28
CA LYS A 281 33.28 -5.32 -9.53
C LYS A 281 33.65 -3.86 -9.69
N VAL A 282 32.75 -2.97 -9.23
CA VAL A 282 33.00 -1.52 -9.20
C VAL A 282 34.15 -1.21 -8.23
N ILE A 283 34.18 -1.83 -7.04
CA ILE A 283 35.23 -1.66 -6.05
C ILE A 283 36.55 -2.11 -6.64
N GLU A 284 36.64 -3.35 -7.14
CA GLU A 284 37.86 -3.92 -7.74
C GLU A 284 38.40 -3.02 -8.89
N ARG A 285 37.51 -2.52 -9.74
CA ARG A 285 37.88 -1.68 -10.87
C ARG A 285 38.43 -0.34 -10.42
N LEU A 286 37.81 0.29 -9.42
CA LEU A 286 38.27 1.58 -8.88
C LEU A 286 39.59 1.45 -8.13
N GLU A 287 39.81 0.37 -7.39
CA GLU A 287 41.06 0.06 -6.75
C GLU A 287 42.19 -0.10 -7.80
N SER A 288 41.94 -0.74 -8.95
CA SER A 288 42.91 -0.94 -10.02
C SER A 288 43.46 0.38 -10.65
N VAL A 289 42.70 1.49 -10.45
CA VAL A 289 43.11 2.84 -10.95
C VAL A 289 43.43 3.81 -9.80
N ASP A 290 43.64 3.28 -8.59
CA ASP A 290 43.98 4.04 -7.38
C ASP A 290 42.94 5.14 -7.04
N ALA A 291 41.66 4.89 -7.38
CA ALA A 291 40.55 5.74 -7.01
C ALA A 291 39.98 5.27 -5.66
N LYS A 292 40.21 6.06 -4.60
CA LYS A 292 39.76 5.72 -3.25
C LYS A 292 38.29 6.03 -3.08
N ILE A 293 37.53 5.04 -2.57
CA ILE A 293 36.10 5.15 -2.25
C ILE A 293 35.97 5.56 -0.78
N ASN A 294 35.33 6.69 -0.51
CA ASN A 294 35.00 7.14 0.84
C ASN A 294 33.70 6.46 1.36
N SER A 295 32.69 6.41 0.52
CA SER A 295 31.44 5.73 0.81
C SER A 295 30.83 5.12 -0.45
N MET A 296 30.08 4.04 -0.28
CA MET A 296 29.31 3.40 -1.34
C MET A 296 27.99 2.89 -0.78
N SER A 297 26.91 3.17 -1.48
CA SER A 297 25.58 2.67 -1.13
C SER A 297 24.83 2.18 -2.35
N ILE A 298 23.96 1.19 -2.15
CA ILE A 298 23.03 0.70 -3.19
C ILE A 298 21.68 1.36 -2.94
N GLU A 299 21.23 2.19 -3.87
CA GLU A 299 19.88 2.69 -3.93
C GLU A 299 19.09 1.77 -4.87
N ARG A 300 18.28 0.90 -4.28
CA ARG A 300 17.39 0.03 -5.06
C ARG A 300 16.15 0.80 -5.51
N ILE A 301 15.60 0.40 -6.66
CA ILE A 301 14.32 0.93 -7.12
C ILE A 301 13.28 0.73 -6.01
N SER A 302 12.64 1.82 -5.62
CA SER A 302 11.57 1.87 -4.62
C SER A 302 10.20 1.88 -5.29
N LEU A 303 9.13 1.64 -4.53
CA LEU A 303 7.77 1.90 -5.02
C LEU A 303 7.53 3.39 -5.31
N GLU A 304 8.33 4.30 -4.72
CA GLU A 304 8.27 5.73 -5.05
C GLU A 304 8.73 5.99 -6.49
N ASP A 305 9.80 5.34 -6.94
CA ASP A 305 10.28 5.45 -8.32
C ASP A 305 9.23 4.89 -9.30
N VAL A 306 8.59 3.77 -8.94
CA VAL A 306 7.47 3.20 -9.70
C VAL A 306 6.33 4.21 -9.79
N PHE A 307 5.91 4.76 -8.66
CA PHE A 307 4.82 5.72 -8.61
C PHE A 307 5.13 6.98 -9.46
N ILE A 308 6.32 7.57 -9.31
CA ILE A 308 6.76 8.72 -10.11
C ILE A 308 6.75 8.37 -11.60
N ARG A 309 7.22 7.19 -11.97
CA ARG A 309 7.27 6.73 -13.38
C ARG A 309 5.88 6.69 -14.03
N PHE A 310 4.88 6.19 -13.30
CA PHE A 310 3.53 6.02 -13.85
C PHE A 310 2.67 7.27 -13.74
N THR A 311 2.89 8.13 -12.73
CA THR A 311 2.05 9.31 -12.46
C THR A 311 2.71 10.63 -12.84
N GLY A 312 4.03 10.65 -13.02
CA GLY A 312 4.82 11.87 -13.31
C GLY A 312 4.98 12.81 -12.11
N ARG A 313 4.63 12.37 -10.90
CA ARG A 313 4.69 13.21 -9.68
C ARG A 313 5.01 12.36 -8.45
N ARG A 314 5.59 12.98 -7.41
CA ARG A 314 5.80 12.33 -6.12
C ARG A 314 4.51 12.25 -5.30
N LEU A 315 4.36 11.19 -4.50
CA LEU A 315 3.37 11.20 -3.42
C LEU A 315 3.77 12.27 -2.41
N ARG A 316 2.82 13.13 -2.05
CA ARG A 316 3.05 14.16 -1.03
C ARG A 316 2.85 13.55 0.34
N GLU A 317 3.80 13.72 1.23
CA GLU A 317 3.55 13.63 2.66
C GLU A 317 2.74 14.87 3.11
N GLU A 318 1.82 14.68 4.04
CA GLU A 318 0.99 15.79 4.55
C GLU A 318 1.88 16.88 5.14
N GLY A 319 1.86 18.08 4.55
CA GLY A 319 2.57 19.26 5.04
C GLY A 319 3.21 20.18 4.00
N GLY A 320 3.29 19.80 2.73
CA GLY A 320 3.96 20.58 1.69
C GLY A 320 3.00 21.25 0.70
N GLY A 321 3.23 22.55 0.42
CA GLY A 321 2.55 23.31 -0.63
C GLY A 321 2.70 22.72 -2.04
N PRO A 322 2.15 23.35 -3.12
CA PRO A 322 2.16 22.78 -4.46
C PRO A 322 3.59 22.47 -4.93
N ALA A 323 3.86 21.19 -5.22
CA ALA A 323 5.16 20.76 -5.72
C ALA A 323 5.39 21.31 -7.12
N ALA A 324 6.59 21.85 -7.36
CA ALA A 324 7.02 22.20 -8.70
C ALA A 324 7.13 20.92 -9.57
N PRO A 325 6.80 20.99 -10.87
CA PRO A 325 6.99 19.85 -11.77
C PRO A 325 8.48 19.48 -11.84
N ILE A 326 8.79 18.20 -11.62
CA ILE A 326 10.15 17.69 -11.79
C ILE A 326 10.45 17.74 -13.29
N ARG A 327 11.41 18.53 -13.68
CA ARG A 327 11.99 18.51 -15.04
C ARG A 327 13.00 17.34 -15.10
N ASP A 328 12.50 16.12 -15.28
CA ASP A 328 13.32 14.98 -15.64
C ASP A 328 13.53 15.00 -17.16
N PRO A 329 14.78 15.11 -17.66
CA PRO A 329 15.08 15.10 -19.09
C PRO A 329 14.59 13.84 -19.81
N LEU A 330 14.52 12.70 -19.11
CA LEU A 330 14.04 11.42 -19.66
C LEU A 330 12.51 11.42 -19.88
N PHE A 331 11.75 12.19 -19.12
CA PHE A 331 10.29 12.30 -19.26
C PHE A 331 9.90 13.12 -20.51
N ALA A 332 10.69 14.10 -20.89
CA ALA A 332 10.47 14.93 -22.09
C ALA A 332 10.65 14.13 -23.39
N ALA A 333 11.56 13.15 -23.42
CA ALA A 333 11.84 12.33 -24.61
C ALA A 333 10.76 11.26 -24.87
N SER A 334 9.98 10.83 -23.85
CA SER A 334 8.96 9.79 -24.02
C SER A 334 7.63 10.32 -24.59
N GLN A 335 7.34 11.60 -24.45
CA GLN A 335 6.12 12.22 -24.99
C GLN A 335 6.23 12.58 -26.49
N GLN A 336 7.44 12.77 -27.02
CA GLN A 336 7.64 13.08 -28.45
C GLN A 336 7.51 11.88 -29.40
N ARG A 337 7.28 10.67 -28.93
CA ARG A 337 7.08 9.46 -29.76
C ARG A 337 5.63 8.98 -29.86
N ARG A 338 4.67 9.81 -29.47
CA ARG A 338 3.23 9.52 -29.61
C ARG A 338 2.51 10.60 -30.43
N PHE A 339 2.99 10.82 -31.66
CA PHE A 339 2.23 11.42 -32.75
C PHE A 339 2.56 10.65 -34.05
#